data_728aefda172af5df4c386143bdf124f7
#
_entry.id   728aefda172af5df4c386143bdf124f7
#
_cell.length_a   1.000
_cell.length_b   1.000
_cell.length_c   1.000
_cell.angle_alpha   90.00
_cell.angle_beta   90.00
_cell.angle_gamma   90.00
#
_symmetry.space_group_name_H-M   'P 1'
#
loop_
_entity.id
_entity.type
_entity.pdbx_description
1 polymer ?
#
loop_
_entity_poly.entity_id
_entity_poly.type
_entity_poly.pdbx_seq_one_letter_code
_entity_poly.pdbx_strand_id
1 'polypeptide(L)'
;VIAYMIFAIFVGLLIVQPDFGQTALVVLTFGTMLLIYGIPWILVLGLAGLCASGVMAAYALVPHVTSRIDRFLNPDKGDTFQVDTATAAFHNGGLLGTGPGGGQAKQILPDAHTDFTFAVVGEEFGLVACIGLMLLFAFVVMRILQRAKIEPDPFPALALSGLGIVFGLQAVINMGVNVSLLPAKGMTLPLISYGGSSLIGVAFAMGMVLAFSRRQPHFSWHQPAVTA
;
A
#
# COMPACT_ATOMS: atom_id res chain seq x y z
N VAL A 1 -21.47 13.20 0.83
CA VAL A 1 -21.39 13.69 -0.56
C VAL A 1 -20.00 14.21 -0.86
N ILE A 2 -19.45 15.21 -0.11
CA ILE A 2 -18.15 15.85 -0.38
C ILE A 2 -16.99 14.81 -0.48
N ALA A 3 -16.92 13.86 0.44
CA ALA A 3 -15.87 12.83 0.40
C ALA A 3 -15.90 11.98 -0.87
N TYR A 4 -17.09 11.62 -1.37
CA TYR A 4 -17.24 10.89 -2.63
C TYR A 4 -16.83 11.72 -3.84
N MET A 5 -17.13 13.02 -3.84
CA MET A 5 -16.71 13.92 -4.91
C MET A 5 -15.18 14.06 -4.95
N ILE A 6 -14.56 14.27 -3.80
CA ILE A 6 -13.09 14.35 -3.69
C ILE A 6 -12.47 13.03 -4.16
N PHE A 7 -12.98 11.89 -3.70
CA PHE A 7 -12.52 10.57 -4.11
C PHE A 7 -12.62 10.39 -5.64
N ALA A 8 -13.77 10.73 -6.24
CA ALA A 8 -13.97 10.61 -7.69
C ALA A 8 -13.00 11.50 -8.49
N ILE A 9 -12.74 12.72 -8.03
CA ILE A 9 -11.78 13.64 -8.66
C ILE A 9 -10.36 13.04 -8.58
N PHE A 10 -9.93 12.55 -7.41
CA PHE A 10 -8.60 11.95 -7.25
C PHE A 10 -8.43 10.71 -8.12
N VAL A 11 -9.40 9.81 -8.12
CA VAL A 11 -9.38 8.61 -8.96
C VAL A 11 -9.36 8.97 -10.44
N GLY A 12 -10.17 9.96 -10.85
CA GLY A 12 -10.18 10.45 -12.24
C GLY A 12 -8.83 11.00 -12.68
N LEU A 13 -8.17 11.80 -11.82
CA LEU A 13 -6.83 12.33 -12.11
C LEU A 13 -5.77 11.22 -12.21
N LEU A 14 -5.83 10.22 -11.32
CA LEU A 14 -4.89 9.08 -11.34
C LEU A 14 -5.07 8.21 -12.60
N ILE A 15 -6.31 8.05 -13.09
CA ILE A 15 -6.58 7.34 -14.34
C ILE A 15 -6.02 8.12 -15.54
N VAL A 16 -6.13 9.44 -15.55
CA VAL A 16 -5.55 10.29 -16.60
C VAL A 16 -4.02 10.22 -16.61
N GLN A 17 -3.38 10.05 -15.44
CA GLN A 17 -1.92 9.87 -15.30
C GLN A 17 -1.43 8.45 -15.63
N PRO A 18 -2.22 7.55 -16.16
CA PRO A 18 -2.25 6.10 -16.19
C PRO A 18 -1.52 5.40 -15.01
N ASP A 19 -1.70 5.92 -13.78
CA ASP A 19 -1.14 5.30 -12.57
C ASP A 19 -2.15 4.34 -11.92
N PHE A 20 -2.23 3.14 -12.49
CA PHE A 20 -3.14 2.10 -11.99
C PHE A 20 -2.75 1.57 -10.60
N GLY A 21 -1.48 1.70 -10.21
CA GLY A 21 -1.01 1.28 -8.89
C GLY A 21 -1.59 2.14 -7.78
N GLN A 22 -1.41 3.45 -7.90
CA GLN A 22 -1.97 4.40 -6.96
C GLN A 22 -3.50 4.42 -7.01
N THR A 23 -4.08 4.27 -8.20
CA THR A 23 -5.55 4.15 -8.34
C THR A 23 -6.09 2.97 -7.54
N ALA A 24 -5.50 1.78 -7.69
CA ALA A 24 -5.89 0.59 -6.93
C ALA A 24 -5.73 0.80 -5.42
N LEU A 25 -4.61 1.40 -4.98
CA LEU A 25 -4.36 1.70 -3.57
C LEU A 25 -5.45 2.61 -2.99
N VAL A 26 -5.78 3.70 -3.68
CA VAL A 26 -6.80 4.67 -3.24
C VAL A 26 -8.19 4.03 -3.21
N VAL A 27 -8.55 3.28 -4.24
CA VAL A 27 -9.85 2.61 -4.34
C VAL A 27 -10.00 1.54 -3.26
N LEU A 28 -8.99 0.69 -3.05
CA LEU A 28 -9.01 -0.35 -2.01
C LEU A 28 -9.08 0.27 -0.61
N THR A 29 -8.32 1.33 -0.36
CA THR A 29 -8.36 2.05 0.92
C THR A 29 -9.74 2.63 1.17
N PHE A 30 -10.30 3.35 0.20
CA PHE A 30 -11.63 3.96 0.34
C PHE A 30 -12.71 2.90 0.53
N GLY A 31 -12.68 1.82 -0.26
CA GLY A 31 -13.61 0.70 -0.11
C GLY A 31 -13.54 0.04 1.27
N THR A 32 -12.32 -0.18 1.79
CA THR A 32 -12.13 -0.75 3.14
C THR A 32 -12.61 0.20 4.23
N MET A 33 -12.40 1.51 4.08
CA MET A 33 -12.93 2.51 5.00
C MET A 33 -14.47 2.52 5.01
N LEU A 34 -15.10 2.38 3.84
CA LEU A 34 -16.57 2.29 3.74
C LEU A 34 -17.10 1.05 4.48
N LEU A 35 -16.41 -0.09 4.40
CA LEU A 35 -16.75 -1.31 5.15
C LEU A 35 -16.63 -1.08 6.67
N ILE A 36 -15.56 -0.45 7.12
CA ILE A 36 -15.34 -0.13 8.55
C ILE A 36 -16.42 0.82 9.07
N TYR A 37 -16.85 1.77 8.24
CA TYR A 37 -17.93 2.71 8.58
C TYR A 37 -19.31 2.05 8.66
N GLY A 38 -19.42 0.78 8.25
CA GLY A 38 -20.68 0.02 8.33
C GLY A 38 -21.65 0.26 7.18
N ILE A 39 -21.13 0.68 6.02
CA ILE A 39 -21.96 0.77 4.81
C ILE A 39 -22.41 -0.62 4.40
N PRO A 40 -23.69 -0.79 3.98
CA PRO A 40 -24.22 -2.07 3.53
C PRO A 40 -23.33 -2.69 2.46
N TRP A 41 -22.93 -3.92 2.66
CA TRP A 41 -21.97 -4.60 1.81
C TRP A 41 -22.44 -4.78 0.36
N ILE A 42 -23.75 -4.60 0.12
CA ILE A 42 -24.30 -4.55 -1.23
C ILE A 42 -23.78 -3.35 -2.04
N LEU A 43 -23.56 -2.20 -1.38
CA LEU A 43 -22.94 -1.02 -1.99
C LEU A 43 -21.45 -1.22 -2.24
N VAL A 44 -20.78 -1.96 -1.35
CA VAL A 44 -19.36 -2.33 -1.52
C VAL A 44 -19.21 -3.28 -2.70
N LEU A 45 -20.11 -4.26 -2.84
CA LEU A 45 -20.16 -5.14 -4.02
C LEU A 45 -20.45 -4.35 -5.31
N GLY A 46 -21.35 -3.37 -5.26
CA GLY A 46 -21.61 -2.46 -6.37
C GLY A 46 -20.35 -1.68 -6.77
N LEU A 47 -19.62 -1.15 -5.79
CA LEU A 47 -18.36 -0.45 -6.01
C LEU A 47 -17.29 -1.40 -6.58
N ALA A 48 -17.18 -2.61 -6.04
CA ALA A 48 -16.26 -3.63 -6.54
C ALA A 48 -16.60 -4.03 -7.99
N GLY A 49 -17.88 -4.19 -8.32
CA GLY A 49 -18.34 -4.43 -9.68
C GLY A 49 -18.02 -3.27 -10.64
N LEU A 50 -18.19 -2.02 -10.17
CA LEU A 50 -17.80 -0.83 -10.94
C LEU A 50 -16.28 -0.78 -11.16
N CYS A 51 -15.49 -1.10 -10.16
CA CYS A 51 -14.03 -1.18 -10.29
C CYS A 51 -13.62 -2.30 -11.27
N ALA A 52 -14.22 -3.48 -11.17
CA ALA A 52 -13.95 -4.60 -12.07
C ALA A 52 -14.32 -4.24 -13.53
N SER A 53 -15.48 -3.61 -13.75
CA SER A 53 -15.86 -3.13 -15.08
C SER A 53 -14.92 -2.04 -15.60
N GLY A 54 -14.44 -1.15 -14.73
CA GLY A 54 -13.43 -0.15 -15.05
C GLY A 54 -12.09 -0.76 -15.47
N VAL A 55 -11.62 -1.78 -14.76
CA VAL A 55 -10.39 -2.53 -15.13
C VAL A 55 -10.58 -3.24 -16.47
N MET A 56 -11.75 -3.87 -16.71
CA MET A 56 -12.07 -4.53 -17.96
C MET A 56 -12.11 -3.54 -19.13
N ALA A 57 -12.73 -2.37 -18.92
CA ALA A 57 -12.75 -1.30 -19.92
C ALA A 57 -11.34 -0.76 -20.18
N ALA A 58 -10.53 -0.56 -19.14
CA ALA A 58 -9.14 -0.14 -19.28
C ALA A 58 -8.30 -1.17 -20.03
N TYR A 59 -8.50 -2.47 -19.77
CA TYR A 59 -7.87 -3.55 -20.52
C TYR A 59 -8.25 -3.51 -22.01
N ALA A 60 -9.51 -3.26 -22.33
CA ALA A 60 -9.99 -3.24 -23.72
C ALA A 60 -9.58 -1.97 -24.49
N LEU A 61 -9.48 -0.82 -23.81
CA LEU A 61 -9.34 0.48 -24.47
C LEU A 61 -7.94 1.10 -24.35
N VAL A 62 -7.11 0.65 -23.38
CA VAL A 62 -5.83 1.27 -23.08
C VAL A 62 -4.69 0.28 -23.36
N PRO A 63 -3.97 0.40 -24.50
CA PRO A 63 -2.93 -0.55 -24.91
C PRO A 63 -1.84 -0.78 -23.86
N HIS A 64 -1.51 0.24 -23.09
CA HIS A 64 -0.53 0.15 -22.01
C HIS A 64 -0.99 -0.75 -20.84
N VAL A 65 -2.30 -0.76 -20.53
CA VAL A 65 -2.89 -1.65 -19.53
C VAL A 65 -2.91 -3.08 -20.04
N THR A 66 -3.36 -3.27 -21.28
CA THR A 66 -3.37 -4.57 -21.95
C THR A 66 -1.98 -5.20 -21.94
N SER A 67 -0.96 -4.46 -22.36
CA SER A 67 0.42 -4.97 -22.41
C SER A 67 0.97 -5.36 -21.03
N ARG A 68 0.59 -4.64 -19.95
CA ARG A 68 1.00 -4.98 -18.57
C ARG A 68 0.31 -6.24 -18.06
N ILE A 69 -0.99 -6.37 -18.30
CA ILE A 69 -1.77 -7.54 -17.88
C ILE A 69 -1.34 -8.77 -18.68
N ASP A 70 -1.20 -8.63 -19.99
CA ASP A 70 -0.78 -9.74 -20.85
C ASP A 70 0.64 -10.23 -20.52
N ARG A 71 1.54 -9.32 -20.19
CA ARG A 71 2.90 -9.64 -19.75
C ARG A 71 2.91 -10.38 -18.41
N PHE A 72 2.02 -10.02 -17.52
CA PHE A 72 1.87 -10.70 -16.22
C PHE A 72 1.26 -12.11 -16.39
N LEU A 73 0.25 -12.26 -17.25
CA LEU A 73 -0.43 -13.53 -17.50
C LEU A 73 0.36 -14.47 -18.41
N ASN A 74 1.16 -13.93 -19.33
CA ASN A 74 1.97 -14.66 -20.31
C ASN A 74 3.41 -14.16 -20.30
N PRO A 75 4.23 -14.57 -19.32
CA PRO A 75 5.61 -14.12 -19.20
C PRO A 75 6.44 -14.30 -20.46
N ASP A 76 6.18 -15.37 -21.24
CA ASP A 76 6.92 -15.69 -22.46
C ASP A 76 6.75 -14.68 -23.60
N LYS A 77 5.76 -13.77 -23.50
CA LYS A 77 5.42 -12.79 -24.56
C LYS A 77 5.91 -11.36 -24.29
N GLY A 78 6.60 -11.12 -23.19
CA GLY A 78 6.98 -9.77 -22.81
C GLY A 78 8.36 -9.67 -22.14
N ASP A 79 8.83 -8.45 -21.96
CA ASP A 79 10.03 -8.18 -21.16
C ASP A 79 9.73 -8.38 -19.67
N THR A 80 10.13 -9.52 -19.14
CA THR A 80 9.99 -9.92 -17.73
C THR A 80 11.27 -9.71 -16.94
N PHE A 81 12.28 -9.08 -17.55
CA PHE A 81 13.62 -8.93 -16.99
C PHE A 81 13.65 -8.47 -15.52
N GLN A 82 12.82 -7.48 -15.17
CA GLN A 82 12.77 -6.97 -13.79
C GLN A 82 12.23 -8.01 -12.81
N VAL A 83 11.17 -8.72 -13.18
CA VAL A 83 10.51 -9.72 -12.35
C VAL A 83 11.39 -10.97 -12.21
N ASP A 84 12.00 -11.39 -13.32
CA ASP A 84 12.91 -12.54 -13.35
C ASP A 84 14.17 -12.25 -12.52
N THR A 85 14.74 -11.05 -12.65
CA THR A 85 15.90 -10.63 -11.85
C THR A 85 15.55 -10.54 -10.36
N ALA A 86 14.36 -10.01 -10.02
CA ALA A 86 13.90 -9.98 -8.64
C ALA A 86 13.69 -11.40 -8.07
N THR A 87 13.14 -12.30 -8.86
CA THR A 87 12.97 -13.71 -8.47
C THR A 87 14.33 -14.40 -8.29
N ALA A 88 15.29 -14.16 -9.21
CA ALA A 88 16.64 -14.67 -9.09
C ALA A 88 17.35 -14.15 -7.83
N ALA A 89 17.11 -12.89 -7.45
CA ALA A 89 17.65 -12.30 -6.22
C ALA A 89 17.23 -13.09 -4.96
N PHE A 90 15.96 -13.48 -4.86
CA PHE A 90 15.50 -14.32 -3.75
C PHE A 90 16.13 -15.71 -3.76
N HIS A 91 16.30 -16.32 -4.93
CA HIS A 91 16.98 -17.62 -5.06
C HIS A 91 18.45 -17.52 -4.64
N ASN A 92 19.16 -16.48 -5.07
CA ASN A 92 20.56 -16.26 -4.72
C ASN A 92 20.75 -16.02 -3.21
N GLY A 93 19.83 -15.27 -2.59
CA GLY A 93 19.90 -14.97 -1.16
C GLY A 93 19.61 -16.16 -0.25
N GLY A 94 18.79 -17.11 -0.69
CA GLY A 94 18.42 -18.27 0.12
C GLY A 94 17.85 -17.90 1.48
N LEU A 95 18.25 -18.65 2.52
CA LEU A 95 17.73 -18.42 3.88
C LEU A 95 18.40 -17.26 4.60
N LEU A 96 19.71 -17.09 4.49
CA LEU A 96 20.51 -16.15 5.28
C LEU A 96 21.11 -15.00 4.47
N GLY A 97 20.95 -15.00 3.16
CA GLY A 97 21.48 -13.98 2.26
C GLY A 97 22.95 -14.20 1.87
N THR A 98 23.38 -13.42 0.88
CA THR A 98 24.78 -13.40 0.39
C THR A 98 25.68 -12.49 1.23
N GLY A 99 25.12 -11.78 2.20
CA GLY A 99 25.79 -10.79 3.03
C GLY A 99 25.59 -9.35 2.51
N PRO A 100 25.72 -8.36 3.44
CA PRO A 100 25.58 -6.95 3.07
C PRO A 100 26.56 -6.55 1.98
N GLY A 101 26.05 -6.00 0.88
CA GLY A 101 26.85 -5.61 -0.27
C GLY A 101 27.20 -6.74 -1.24
N GLY A 102 26.91 -8.00 -0.90
CA GLY A 102 27.21 -9.18 -1.72
C GLY A 102 26.21 -9.43 -2.86
N GLY A 103 25.05 -8.76 -2.84
CA GLY A 103 24.02 -8.93 -3.85
C GLY A 103 24.41 -8.32 -5.20
N GLN A 104 24.01 -8.98 -6.28
CA GLN A 104 24.21 -8.52 -7.67
C GLN A 104 22.96 -7.81 -8.22
N ALA A 105 21.76 -8.16 -7.72
CA ALA A 105 20.50 -7.62 -8.19
C ALA A 105 20.47 -6.08 -8.17
N LYS A 106 21.04 -5.46 -7.15
CA LYS A 106 21.13 -3.99 -7.03
C LYS A 106 21.92 -3.30 -8.14
N GLN A 107 22.80 -4.02 -8.84
CA GLN A 107 23.61 -3.50 -9.95
C GLN A 107 22.95 -3.72 -11.32
N ILE A 108 22.11 -4.75 -11.42
CA ILE A 108 21.51 -5.22 -12.66
C ILE A 108 20.08 -4.71 -12.79
N LEU A 109 19.35 -4.64 -11.66
CA LEU A 109 17.92 -4.34 -11.64
C LEU A 109 17.69 -2.82 -11.73
N PRO A 110 17.05 -2.32 -12.79
CA PRO A 110 16.56 -0.95 -12.80
C PRO A 110 15.65 -0.71 -11.59
N ASP A 111 15.73 0.45 -10.99
CA ASP A 111 14.92 0.83 -9.84
C ASP A 111 15.05 -0.11 -8.60
N ALA A 112 16.21 -0.79 -8.46
CA ALA A 112 16.48 -1.68 -7.34
C ALA A 112 16.29 -1.03 -5.96
N HIS A 113 16.63 0.25 -5.84
CA HIS A 113 16.54 1.00 -4.59
C HIS A 113 15.20 1.72 -4.38
N THR A 114 14.30 1.69 -5.37
CA THR A 114 12.95 2.27 -5.28
C THR A 114 11.91 1.16 -5.19
N ASP A 115 11.64 0.47 -6.28
CA ASP A 115 10.51 -0.44 -6.39
C ASP A 115 10.85 -1.87 -5.98
N PHE A 116 12.13 -2.28 -6.16
CA PHE A 116 12.61 -3.63 -5.91
C PHE A 116 13.51 -3.75 -4.67
N THR A 117 13.43 -2.81 -3.75
CA THR A 117 14.21 -2.84 -2.50
C THR A 117 13.98 -4.12 -1.70
N PHE A 118 12.77 -4.69 -1.72
CA PHE A 118 12.46 -5.93 -1.03
C PHE A 118 13.21 -7.13 -1.63
N ALA A 119 13.39 -7.18 -2.96
CA ALA A 119 14.21 -8.21 -3.62
C ALA A 119 15.70 -8.08 -3.25
N VAL A 120 16.21 -6.84 -3.16
CA VAL A 120 17.60 -6.59 -2.69
C VAL A 120 17.78 -7.05 -1.25
N VAL A 121 16.82 -6.77 -0.36
CA VAL A 121 16.82 -7.30 1.01
C VAL A 121 16.83 -8.82 1.01
N GLY A 122 16.03 -9.45 0.13
CA GLY A 122 15.99 -10.89 -0.04
C GLY A 122 17.33 -11.49 -0.48
N GLU A 123 18.05 -10.83 -1.40
CA GLU A 123 19.37 -11.30 -1.86
C GLU A 123 20.45 -11.11 -0.79
N GLU A 124 20.54 -9.96 -0.16
CA GLU A 124 21.63 -9.65 0.78
C GLU A 124 21.43 -10.24 2.17
N PHE A 125 20.19 -10.29 2.67
CA PHE A 125 19.88 -10.71 4.04
C PHE A 125 19.02 -11.98 4.12
N GLY A 126 18.58 -12.50 3.00
CA GLY A 126 17.85 -13.76 2.90
C GLY A 126 16.38 -13.72 3.31
N LEU A 127 15.76 -14.91 3.25
CA LEU A 127 14.34 -15.10 3.55
C LEU A 127 14.00 -14.72 5.00
N VAL A 128 14.89 -14.96 5.95
CA VAL A 128 14.67 -14.63 7.38
C VAL A 128 14.46 -13.13 7.55
N ALA A 129 15.26 -12.30 6.90
CA ALA A 129 15.10 -10.84 6.94
C ALA A 129 13.80 -10.39 6.26
N CYS A 130 13.43 -11.01 5.12
CA CYS A 130 12.17 -10.73 4.45
C CYS A 130 10.96 -11.02 5.34
N ILE A 131 10.96 -12.17 6.03
CA ILE A 131 9.89 -12.53 6.99
C ILE A 131 9.89 -11.53 8.15
N GLY A 132 11.05 -11.21 8.71
CA GLY A 132 11.17 -10.22 9.78
C GLY A 132 10.60 -8.87 9.39
N LEU A 133 10.87 -8.42 8.16
CA LEU A 133 10.35 -7.18 7.60
C LEU A 133 8.83 -7.22 7.42
N MET A 134 8.30 -8.31 6.86
CA MET A 134 6.84 -8.51 6.75
C MET A 134 6.15 -8.48 8.10
N LEU A 135 6.72 -9.15 9.11
CA LEU A 135 6.19 -9.15 10.48
C LEU A 135 6.25 -7.75 11.10
N LEU A 136 7.30 -6.98 10.84
CA LEU A 136 7.41 -5.60 11.30
C LEU A 136 6.30 -4.72 10.73
N PHE A 137 6.06 -4.78 9.41
CA PHE A 137 4.95 -4.06 8.78
C PHE A 137 3.60 -4.50 9.34
N ALA A 138 3.38 -5.81 9.46
CA ALA A 138 2.15 -6.36 10.04
C ALA A 138 1.95 -5.87 11.48
N PHE A 139 3.01 -5.86 12.29
CA PHE A 139 2.98 -5.36 13.67
C PHE A 139 2.57 -3.87 13.72
N VAL A 140 3.20 -3.02 12.89
CA VAL A 140 2.86 -1.58 12.84
C VAL A 140 1.40 -1.37 12.45
N VAL A 141 0.95 -2.02 11.37
CA VAL A 141 -0.44 -1.94 10.91
C VAL A 141 -1.42 -2.40 11.99
N MET A 142 -1.16 -3.55 12.60
CA MET A 142 -1.99 -4.09 13.67
C MET A 142 -2.08 -3.14 14.87
N ARG A 143 -0.97 -2.49 15.25
CA ARG A 143 -0.96 -1.50 16.35
C ARG A 143 -1.80 -0.27 16.02
N ILE A 144 -1.72 0.22 14.76
CA ILE A 144 -2.54 1.36 14.32
C ILE A 144 -4.03 0.97 14.34
N LEU A 145 -4.40 -0.18 13.78
CA LEU A 145 -5.79 -0.64 13.73
C LEU A 145 -6.36 -0.95 15.12
N GLN A 146 -5.55 -1.53 16.02
CA GLN A 146 -5.95 -1.71 17.42
C GLN A 146 -6.21 -0.38 18.11
N ARG A 147 -5.38 0.63 17.86
CA ARG A 147 -5.60 1.97 18.41
C ARG A 147 -6.88 2.61 17.83
N ALA A 148 -7.10 2.48 16.51
CA ALA A 148 -8.32 2.95 15.86
C ALA A 148 -9.59 2.31 16.47
N LYS A 149 -9.54 1.01 16.80
CA LYS A 149 -10.68 0.26 17.34
C LYS A 149 -11.11 0.72 18.74
N ILE A 150 -10.17 1.20 19.57
CA ILE A 150 -10.46 1.67 20.93
C ILE A 150 -10.69 3.18 21.02
N GLU A 151 -10.58 3.90 19.90
CA GLU A 151 -10.81 5.34 19.85
C GLU A 151 -12.32 5.62 19.87
N PRO A 152 -12.82 6.41 20.85
CA PRO A 152 -14.25 6.68 20.99
C PRO A 152 -14.76 7.67 19.95
N ASP A 153 -13.90 8.58 19.48
CA ASP A 153 -14.29 9.59 18.52
C ASP A 153 -14.26 9.02 17.08
N PRO A 154 -15.38 9.11 16.32
CA PRO A 154 -15.48 8.50 14.99
C PRO A 154 -14.45 9.03 13.98
N PHE A 155 -14.12 10.33 14.04
CA PHE A 155 -13.21 10.93 13.08
C PHE A 155 -11.76 10.44 13.25
N PRO A 156 -11.13 10.52 14.44
CA PRO A 156 -9.80 9.94 14.65
C PRO A 156 -9.76 8.41 14.42
N ALA A 157 -10.81 7.68 14.80
CA ALA A 157 -10.92 6.24 14.59
C ALA A 157 -10.86 5.91 13.08
N LEU A 158 -11.64 6.63 12.28
CA LEU A 158 -11.66 6.43 10.82
C LEU A 158 -10.36 6.89 10.18
N ALA A 159 -9.79 8.02 10.60
CA ALA A 159 -8.52 8.53 10.12
C ALA A 159 -7.37 7.55 10.39
N LEU A 160 -7.25 7.03 11.62
CA LEU A 160 -6.27 6.00 11.98
C LEU A 160 -6.43 4.73 11.14
N SER A 161 -7.68 4.28 10.96
CA SER A 161 -7.96 3.11 10.13
C SER A 161 -7.52 3.32 8.69
N GLY A 162 -7.87 4.45 8.08
CA GLY A 162 -7.50 4.77 6.70
C GLY A 162 -5.97 4.87 6.50
N LEU A 163 -5.29 5.58 7.41
CA LEU A 163 -3.83 5.72 7.35
C LEU A 163 -3.10 4.38 7.54
N GLY A 164 -3.59 3.55 8.48
CA GLY A 164 -3.03 2.21 8.69
C GLY A 164 -3.25 1.28 7.49
N ILE A 165 -4.42 1.37 6.86
CA ILE A 165 -4.76 0.58 5.66
C ILE A 165 -3.90 1.01 4.47
N VAL A 166 -3.75 2.31 4.20
CA VAL A 166 -2.89 2.81 3.12
C VAL A 166 -1.46 2.32 3.30
N PHE A 167 -0.91 2.48 4.52
CA PHE A 167 0.45 2.05 4.83
C PHE A 167 0.62 0.53 4.63
N GLY A 168 -0.33 -0.27 5.11
CA GLY A 168 -0.29 -1.73 4.97
C GLY A 168 -0.47 -2.20 3.54
N LEU A 169 -1.44 -1.66 2.81
CA LEU A 169 -1.68 -2.01 1.41
C LEU A 169 -0.50 -1.65 0.52
N GLN A 170 0.11 -0.47 0.73
CA GLN A 170 1.30 -0.07 -0.03
C GLN A 170 2.44 -1.06 0.19
N ALA A 171 2.69 -1.48 1.43
CA ALA A 171 3.71 -2.49 1.74
C ALA A 171 3.39 -3.85 1.09
N VAL A 172 2.15 -4.33 1.24
CA VAL A 172 1.71 -5.62 0.66
C VAL A 172 1.81 -5.62 -0.87
N ILE A 173 1.39 -4.53 -1.52
CA ILE A 173 1.46 -4.41 -2.98
C ILE A 173 2.93 -4.42 -3.43
N ASN A 174 3.81 -3.63 -2.81
CA ASN A 174 5.23 -3.63 -3.17
C ASN A 174 5.87 -5.01 -2.98
N MET A 175 5.70 -5.64 -1.82
CA MET A 175 6.23 -6.98 -1.57
C MET A 175 5.64 -8.01 -2.53
N GLY A 176 4.33 -7.94 -2.82
CA GLY A 176 3.65 -8.83 -3.77
C GLY A 176 4.17 -8.71 -5.21
N VAL A 177 4.53 -7.49 -5.64
CA VAL A 177 5.19 -7.26 -6.94
C VAL A 177 6.58 -7.90 -6.96
N ASN A 178 7.36 -7.71 -5.90
CA ASN A 178 8.72 -8.26 -5.82
C ASN A 178 8.75 -9.80 -5.85
N VAL A 179 7.72 -10.46 -5.31
CA VAL A 179 7.60 -11.94 -5.35
C VAL A 179 6.72 -12.44 -6.50
N SER A 180 6.49 -11.61 -7.51
CA SER A 180 5.73 -11.97 -8.73
C SER A 180 4.26 -12.37 -8.52
N LEU A 181 3.67 -12.03 -7.37
CA LEU A 181 2.25 -12.25 -7.08
C LEU A 181 1.35 -11.16 -7.69
N LEU A 182 1.91 -10.00 -7.99
CA LEU A 182 1.21 -8.86 -8.56
C LEU A 182 2.00 -8.30 -9.76
N PRO A 183 1.31 -7.72 -10.75
CA PRO A 183 1.98 -7.12 -11.89
C PRO A 183 2.89 -5.96 -11.47
N ALA A 184 4.06 -5.85 -12.12
CA ALA A 184 5.05 -4.83 -11.83
C ALA A 184 4.44 -3.42 -11.90
N LYS A 185 4.63 -2.65 -10.84
CA LYS A 185 4.15 -1.27 -10.67
C LYS A 185 5.19 -0.50 -9.88
N GLY A 186 5.46 0.73 -10.30
CA GLY A 186 6.36 1.65 -9.61
C GLY A 186 5.79 2.10 -8.26
N MET A 187 5.86 1.26 -7.25
CA MET A 187 5.43 1.59 -5.89
C MET A 187 6.54 1.30 -4.88
N THR A 188 6.92 2.30 -4.13
CA THR A 188 7.96 2.19 -3.11
C THR A 188 7.48 1.44 -1.87
N LEU A 189 8.39 0.70 -1.20
CA LEU A 189 8.14 0.12 0.12
C LEU A 189 8.18 1.24 1.17
N PRO A 190 7.10 1.45 1.97
CA PRO A 190 7.02 2.57 2.90
C PRO A 190 8.22 2.64 3.87
N LEU A 191 8.82 3.82 4.01
CA LEU A 191 9.95 4.13 4.91
C LEU A 191 11.28 3.40 4.61
N ILE A 192 11.32 2.47 3.66
CA ILE A 192 12.52 1.66 3.36
C ILE A 192 13.06 1.98 1.98
N SER A 193 12.20 2.01 0.96
CA SER A 193 12.62 2.35 -0.39
C SER A 193 13.04 3.81 -0.51
N TYR A 194 14.02 4.06 -1.35
CA TYR A 194 14.38 5.41 -1.77
C TYR A 194 13.24 6.02 -2.60
N GLY A 195 12.76 7.20 -2.19
CA GLY A 195 11.72 7.93 -2.91
C GLY A 195 11.39 9.22 -2.16
N GLY A 196 11.91 10.36 -2.63
CA GLY A 196 11.81 11.64 -1.91
C GLY A 196 10.36 12.04 -1.59
N SER A 197 9.48 12.08 -2.60
CA SER A 197 8.07 12.42 -2.43
C SER A 197 7.29 11.38 -1.63
N SER A 198 7.55 10.09 -1.88
CA SER A 198 6.93 8.98 -1.17
C SER A 198 7.31 9.00 0.32
N LEU A 199 8.59 9.20 0.63
CA LEU A 199 9.06 9.26 2.02
C LEU A 199 8.42 10.41 2.79
N ILE A 200 8.32 11.60 2.19
CA ILE A 200 7.65 12.76 2.81
C ILE A 200 6.17 12.44 3.05
N GLY A 201 5.48 11.87 2.06
CA GLY A 201 4.07 11.51 2.19
C GLY A 201 3.83 10.49 3.31
N VAL A 202 4.63 9.42 3.36
CA VAL A 202 4.53 8.39 4.39
C VAL A 202 4.93 8.94 5.77
N ALA A 203 5.97 9.77 5.88
CA ALA A 203 6.35 10.41 7.13
C ALA A 203 5.25 11.32 7.67
N PHE A 204 4.59 12.09 6.80
CA PHE A 204 3.45 12.91 7.16
C PHE A 204 2.26 12.05 7.62
N ALA A 205 1.94 10.97 6.91
CA ALA A 205 0.90 10.03 7.29
C ALA A 205 1.16 9.41 8.66
N MET A 206 2.40 8.99 8.94
CA MET A 206 2.79 8.44 10.25
C MET A 206 2.77 9.52 11.35
N GLY A 207 3.12 10.76 11.03
CA GLY A 207 2.95 11.91 11.92
C GLY A 207 1.48 12.12 12.32
N MET A 208 0.56 12.02 11.36
CA MET A 208 -0.89 12.05 11.66
C MET A 208 -1.33 10.85 12.51
N VAL A 209 -0.84 9.64 12.25
CA VAL A 209 -1.10 8.47 13.09
C VAL A 209 -0.68 8.73 14.53
N LEU A 210 0.50 9.29 14.76
CA LEU A 210 0.98 9.63 16.09
C LEU A 210 0.12 10.72 16.74
N ALA A 211 -0.28 11.74 15.98
CA ALA A 211 -1.13 12.82 16.48
C ALA A 211 -2.51 12.30 16.94
N PHE A 212 -3.19 11.49 16.10
CA PHE A 212 -4.49 10.90 16.45
C PHE A 212 -4.38 9.79 17.51
N SER A 213 -3.22 9.18 17.68
CA SER A 213 -2.99 8.17 18.74
C SER A 213 -2.77 8.77 20.13
N ARG A 214 -2.50 10.07 20.23
CA ARG A 214 -2.33 10.73 21.51
C ARG A 214 -3.67 10.75 22.26
N ARG A 215 -3.66 10.35 23.52
CA ARG A 215 -4.80 10.57 24.44
C ARG A 215 -4.94 12.06 24.64
N GLN A 216 -6.00 12.64 24.09
CA GLN A 216 -6.42 13.99 24.51
C GLN A 216 -7.00 13.84 25.90
N PRO A 217 -6.51 14.59 26.93
CA PRO A 217 -7.25 14.72 28.16
C PRO A 217 -8.58 15.34 27.78
N HIS A 218 -9.68 14.64 28.06
CA HIS A 218 -11.01 15.23 27.94
C HIS A 218 -11.05 16.41 28.89
N PHE A 219 -10.83 17.61 28.38
CA PHE A 219 -11.13 18.84 29.09
C PHE A 219 -12.66 18.96 29.11
N SER A 220 -13.27 18.46 30.19
CA SER A 220 -14.69 18.65 30.44
C SER A 220 -14.93 20.12 30.70
N TRP A 221 -15.14 20.89 29.67
CA TRP A 221 -15.71 22.20 29.76
C TRP A 221 -17.21 22.01 30.09
N HIS A 222 -17.58 22.40 31.29
CA HIS A 222 -18.95 22.55 31.82
C HIS A 222 -19.69 21.27 32.26
N GLN A 223 -19.56 21.01 33.54
CA GLN A 223 -20.77 20.90 34.37
C GLN A 223 -20.86 22.18 35.17
N PRO A 224 -21.84 23.10 34.94
CA PRO A 224 -22.19 24.10 35.90
C PRO A 224 -22.74 23.35 37.12
N ALA A 225 -22.14 23.61 38.30
CA ALA A 225 -22.65 23.11 39.56
C ALA A 225 -24.11 23.55 39.69
N VAL A 226 -25.04 22.60 39.59
CA VAL A 226 -26.40 22.80 40.02
C VAL A 226 -26.34 22.87 41.54
N THR A 227 -26.20 24.08 42.07
CA THR A 227 -26.47 24.38 43.49
C THR A 227 -27.95 24.24 43.73
N ALA A 228 -28.31 23.22 44.52
CA ALA A 228 -29.63 23.08 45.14
C ALA A 228 -29.89 24.20 46.16
#